data_3c8f12c2805ad7b6ac3a9f8248be98af
#
_entry.id   3c8f12c2805ad7b6ac3a9f8248be98af
#
_cell.length_a   1.000
_cell.length_b   1.000
_cell.length_c   1.000
_cell.angle_alpha   90.00
_cell.angle_beta   90.00
_cell.angle_gamma   90.00
#
_symmetry.space_group_name_H-M   'P 1'
#
loop_
_entity.id
_entity.type
_entity.pdbx_description
1 polymer ?
#
loop_
_entity_poly.entity_id
_entity_poly.type
_entity_poly.pdbx_seq_one_letter_code
_entity_poly.pdbx_strand_id
1 'polypeptide(L)'
;MAELMTPTELIGLATQELTALPACIAGSAVAAETYGLPLGQFADLDVFCYSAEAVIVGAMRLMAAGFEIEERHSRVWHRWIKYGISGWHTNSLKLMTGDGVELNLIYKKMNRHPLTSLSAVLESFDFGLLASGYDLEQGTRHDMRGYMFPDLDPDGPLPLMPQRRDAWRGGFISQYQGMRELGRYVKYIRYGYDMSLVQDDLVTGYMNAAAYMSNRTEPEKQLLSQIYYSAAERVEANDLKDIEEFADLIVSTDQLDAIMDELE
;
A
#
# COMPACT_ATOMS: atom_id res chain seq x y z
N MET A 1 -28.39 4.79 8.37
CA MET A 1 -26.99 4.56 7.98
C MET A 1 -26.96 4.79 6.49
N ALA A 2 -26.17 5.75 6.00
CA ALA A 2 -25.95 5.87 4.57
C ALA A 2 -25.30 4.57 4.08
N GLU A 3 -25.77 4.04 2.97
CA GLU A 3 -25.20 2.85 2.36
C GLU A 3 -23.80 3.22 1.86
N LEU A 4 -22.78 2.49 2.30
CA LEU A 4 -21.42 2.76 1.88
C LEU A 4 -21.29 2.44 0.38
N MET A 5 -20.71 3.36 -0.37
CA MET A 5 -20.45 3.21 -1.80
C MET A 5 -19.57 1.96 -2.04
N THR A 6 -19.96 1.16 -3.00
CA THR A 6 -19.16 -0.02 -3.40
C THR A 6 -17.86 0.39 -4.11
N PRO A 7 -16.83 -0.48 -4.16
CA PRO A 7 -15.60 -0.19 -4.91
C PRO A 7 -15.87 0.21 -6.35
N THR A 8 -16.76 -0.52 -7.03
CA THR A 8 -17.13 -0.28 -8.42
C THR A 8 -17.80 1.09 -8.62
N GLU A 9 -18.70 1.49 -7.71
CA GLU A 9 -19.32 2.82 -7.76
C GLU A 9 -18.31 3.94 -7.54
N LEU A 10 -17.38 3.75 -6.59
CA LEU A 10 -16.32 4.71 -6.29
C LEU A 10 -15.36 4.90 -7.48
N ILE A 11 -14.94 3.78 -8.09
CA ILE A 11 -14.11 3.80 -9.30
C ILE A 11 -14.88 4.44 -10.46
N GLY A 12 -16.16 4.11 -10.62
CA GLY A 12 -17.03 4.70 -11.64
C GLY A 12 -17.12 6.21 -11.53
N LEU A 13 -17.35 6.72 -10.32
CA LEU A 13 -17.40 8.17 -10.04
C LEU A 13 -16.07 8.84 -10.42
N ALA A 14 -14.95 8.31 -9.96
CA ALA A 14 -13.64 8.88 -10.26
C ALA A 14 -13.30 8.82 -11.76
N THR A 15 -13.67 7.73 -12.44
CA THR A 15 -13.47 7.58 -13.89
C THR A 15 -14.30 8.62 -14.67
N GLN A 16 -15.51 8.90 -14.23
CA GLN A 16 -16.35 9.93 -14.83
C GLN A 16 -15.76 11.32 -14.68
N GLU A 17 -15.45 11.73 -13.45
CA GLU A 17 -15.00 13.09 -13.13
C GLU A 17 -13.58 13.38 -13.63
N LEU A 18 -12.73 12.35 -13.69
CA LEU A 18 -11.32 12.47 -14.07
C LEU A 18 -11.01 11.89 -15.46
N THR A 19 -12.04 11.69 -16.30
CA THR A 19 -11.84 11.16 -17.66
C THR A 19 -10.79 11.96 -18.45
N ALA A 20 -9.95 11.26 -19.21
CA ALA A 20 -8.83 11.82 -19.98
C ALA A 20 -7.79 12.62 -19.15
N LEU A 21 -7.78 12.47 -17.84
CA LEU A 21 -6.69 12.98 -17.02
C LEU A 21 -5.46 12.06 -17.20
N PRO A 22 -4.23 12.59 -17.37
CA PRO A 22 -3.01 11.77 -17.35
C PRO A 22 -2.75 11.25 -15.94
N ALA A 23 -3.47 10.18 -15.60
CA ALA A 23 -3.49 9.56 -14.29
C ALA A 23 -4.04 8.13 -14.37
N CYS A 24 -3.89 7.37 -13.31
CA CYS A 24 -4.53 6.07 -13.14
C CYS A 24 -5.13 5.90 -11.75
N ILE A 25 -6.15 5.03 -11.66
CA ILE A 25 -6.70 4.55 -10.40
C ILE A 25 -6.04 3.20 -10.09
N ALA A 26 -5.48 3.04 -8.90
CA ALA A 26 -4.86 1.80 -8.46
C ALA A 26 -4.90 1.69 -6.92
N GLY A 27 -4.52 0.53 -6.39
CA GLY A 27 -4.46 0.34 -4.93
C GLY A 27 -5.60 -0.51 -4.39
N SER A 28 -5.93 -0.32 -3.11
CA SER A 28 -6.84 -1.22 -2.38
C SER A 28 -8.26 -1.24 -2.91
N ALA A 29 -8.78 -0.13 -3.43
CA ALA A 29 -10.12 -0.07 -4.02
C ALA A 29 -10.22 -0.95 -5.28
N VAL A 30 -9.21 -0.89 -6.17
CA VAL A 30 -9.16 -1.74 -7.37
C VAL A 30 -8.97 -3.22 -7.00
N ALA A 31 -8.14 -3.50 -5.99
CA ALA A 31 -7.97 -4.85 -5.49
C ALA A 31 -9.30 -5.40 -4.93
N ALA A 32 -10.02 -4.63 -4.13
CA ALA A 32 -11.32 -5.02 -3.58
C ALA A 32 -12.34 -5.31 -4.68
N GLU A 33 -12.43 -4.46 -5.71
CA GLU A 33 -13.28 -4.73 -6.89
C GLU A 33 -12.87 -6.01 -7.61
N THR A 34 -11.56 -6.21 -7.79
CA THR A 34 -11.02 -7.37 -8.51
C THR A 34 -11.34 -8.70 -7.82
N TYR A 35 -11.27 -8.71 -6.48
CA TYR A 35 -11.48 -9.91 -5.67
C TYR A 35 -12.89 -10.02 -5.09
N GLY A 36 -13.77 -9.04 -5.36
CA GLY A 36 -15.13 -9.02 -4.80
C GLY A 36 -15.17 -8.89 -3.28
N LEU A 37 -14.14 -8.29 -2.67
CA LEU A 37 -14.06 -8.12 -1.22
C LEU A 37 -14.64 -6.77 -0.80
N PRO A 38 -15.20 -6.68 0.43
CA PRO A 38 -15.69 -5.41 0.93
C PRO A 38 -14.53 -4.43 1.09
N LEU A 39 -14.76 -3.17 0.71
CA LEU A 39 -13.90 -2.07 1.15
C LEU A 39 -13.99 -1.97 2.67
N GLY A 40 -12.85 -1.94 3.35
CA GLY A 40 -12.82 -1.66 4.79
C GLY A 40 -13.39 -0.27 5.09
N GLN A 41 -13.66 0.01 6.37
CA GLN A 41 -14.27 1.27 6.84
C GLN A 41 -13.50 2.57 6.45
N PHE A 42 -12.32 2.45 5.87
CA PHE A 42 -11.41 3.54 5.52
C PHE A 42 -10.94 3.44 4.06
N ALA A 43 -11.83 3.01 3.18
CA ALA A 43 -11.46 2.92 1.77
C ALA A 43 -11.40 4.32 1.17
N ASP A 44 -10.18 4.74 0.96
CA ASP A 44 -9.86 5.84 0.07
C ASP A 44 -9.59 5.31 -1.35
N LEU A 45 -9.95 6.10 -2.33
CA LEU A 45 -9.60 5.84 -3.72
C LEU A 45 -8.30 6.56 -4.07
N ASP A 46 -7.27 5.81 -4.41
CA ASP A 46 -5.99 6.35 -4.81
C ASP A 46 -5.92 6.60 -6.32
N VAL A 47 -5.75 7.85 -6.72
CA VAL A 47 -5.55 8.31 -8.08
C VAL A 47 -4.12 8.80 -8.25
N PHE A 48 -3.31 8.08 -9.00
CA PHE A 48 -1.91 8.40 -9.26
C PHE A 48 -1.79 9.27 -10.51
N CYS A 49 -1.49 10.55 -10.30
CA CYS A 49 -1.30 11.52 -11.37
C CYS A 49 0.11 11.43 -11.96
N TYR A 50 0.22 11.41 -13.29
CA TYR A 50 1.51 11.28 -13.98
C TYR A 50 2.31 12.58 -14.02
N SER A 51 1.68 13.71 -13.70
CA SER A 51 2.35 15.00 -13.60
C SER A 51 1.80 15.83 -12.43
N ALA A 52 2.56 16.86 -12.05
CA ALA A 52 2.11 17.85 -11.05
C ALA A 52 0.87 18.61 -11.51
N GLU A 53 0.81 18.94 -12.81
CA GLU A 53 -0.32 19.63 -13.44
C GLU A 53 -1.58 18.76 -13.38
N ALA A 54 -1.45 17.46 -13.58
CA ALA A 54 -2.58 16.52 -13.48
C ALA A 54 -3.21 16.52 -12.09
N VAL A 55 -2.42 16.64 -11.00
CA VAL A 55 -2.96 16.77 -9.63
C VAL A 55 -3.81 18.03 -9.51
N ILE A 56 -3.32 19.15 -10.00
CA ILE A 56 -4.03 20.45 -9.91
C ILE A 56 -5.32 20.41 -10.73
N VAL A 57 -5.25 19.93 -11.96
CA VAL A 57 -6.43 19.80 -12.84
C VAL A 57 -7.44 18.82 -12.25
N GLY A 58 -6.99 17.67 -11.75
CA GLY A 58 -7.84 16.69 -11.09
C GLY A 58 -8.54 17.25 -9.86
N ALA A 59 -7.81 17.96 -9.00
CA ALA A 59 -8.39 18.61 -7.82
C ALA A 59 -9.45 19.64 -8.22
N MET A 60 -9.19 20.47 -9.22
CA MET A 60 -10.16 21.46 -9.69
C MET A 60 -11.43 20.82 -10.25
N ARG A 61 -11.33 19.71 -11.01
CA ARG A 61 -12.48 18.96 -11.52
C ARG A 61 -13.31 18.36 -10.37
N LEU A 62 -12.66 17.72 -9.42
CA LEU A 62 -13.34 17.15 -8.25
C LEU A 62 -14.01 18.22 -7.41
N MET A 63 -13.38 19.37 -7.19
CA MET A 63 -14.00 20.47 -6.48
C MET A 63 -15.22 21.02 -7.24
N ALA A 64 -15.18 21.09 -8.57
CA ALA A 64 -16.33 21.46 -9.38
C ALA A 64 -17.48 20.40 -9.31
N ALA A 65 -17.15 19.14 -9.05
CA ALA A 65 -18.09 18.05 -8.82
C ALA A 65 -18.60 17.97 -7.35
N GLY A 66 -18.20 18.91 -6.48
CA GLY A 66 -18.68 19.00 -5.11
C GLY A 66 -17.79 18.35 -4.05
N PHE A 67 -16.60 17.92 -4.41
CA PHE A 67 -15.61 17.48 -3.41
C PHE A 67 -14.96 18.67 -2.71
N GLU A 68 -14.65 18.51 -1.45
CA GLU A 68 -13.91 19.50 -0.66
C GLU A 68 -12.52 18.96 -0.31
N ILE A 69 -11.54 19.85 -0.26
CA ILE A 69 -10.20 19.49 0.20
C ILE A 69 -10.25 19.26 1.70
N GLU A 70 -9.75 18.11 2.16
CA GLU A 70 -9.64 17.82 3.59
C GLU A 70 -8.88 18.94 4.31
N GLU A 71 -9.37 19.39 5.48
CA GLU A 71 -8.83 20.56 6.19
C GLU A 71 -7.31 20.49 6.40
N ARG A 72 -6.77 19.33 6.76
CA ARG A 72 -5.33 19.13 6.94
C ARG A 72 -4.52 19.35 5.65
N HIS A 73 -5.15 19.13 4.50
CA HIS A 73 -4.55 19.30 3.18
C HIS A 73 -4.74 20.71 2.59
N SER A 74 -5.57 21.55 3.17
CA SER A 74 -5.85 22.91 2.70
C SER A 74 -4.57 23.76 2.57
N ARG A 75 -3.66 23.70 3.55
CA ARG A 75 -2.38 24.42 3.50
C ARG A 75 -1.45 23.92 2.39
N VAL A 76 -1.47 22.60 2.14
CA VAL A 76 -0.71 21.97 1.05
C VAL A 76 -1.24 22.45 -0.29
N TRP A 77 -2.56 22.46 -0.47
CA TRP A 77 -3.22 22.96 -1.66
C TRP A 77 -2.85 24.41 -1.98
N HIS A 78 -2.98 25.34 -1.01
CA HIS A 78 -2.62 26.73 -1.20
C HIS A 78 -1.14 26.92 -1.59
N ARG A 79 -0.26 26.12 -1.01
CA ARG A 79 1.17 26.12 -1.38
C ARG A 79 1.38 25.65 -2.81
N TRP A 80 0.69 24.59 -3.23
CA TRP A 80 0.83 24.04 -4.58
C TRP A 80 0.33 25.02 -5.65
N ILE A 81 -0.82 25.67 -5.42
CA ILE A 81 -1.34 26.69 -6.33
C ILE A 81 -0.35 27.86 -6.44
N LYS A 82 0.26 28.27 -5.35
CA LYS A 82 1.13 29.46 -5.33
C LYS A 82 2.55 29.20 -5.87
N TYR A 83 3.11 28.03 -5.56
CA TYR A 83 4.53 27.74 -5.78
C TYR A 83 4.77 26.49 -6.64
N GLY A 84 3.72 25.81 -7.08
CA GLY A 84 3.80 24.53 -7.76
C GLY A 84 4.09 23.37 -6.82
N ILE A 85 3.89 22.14 -7.34
CA ILE A 85 4.22 20.92 -6.64
C ILE A 85 5.71 20.67 -6.76
N SER A 86 6.47 21.04 -5.75
CA SER A 86 7.91 20.83 -5.69
C SER A 86 8.25 19.74 -4.68
N GLY A 87 9.32 19.03 -4.93
CA GLY A 87 9.87 18.10 -3.95
C GLY A 87 10.31 16.75 -4.54
N TRP A 88 11.11 16.07 -3.75
CA TRP A 88 11.76 14.81 -4.08
C TRP A 88 10.92 13.59 -3.69
N HIS A 89 9.78 13.80 -3.00
CA HIS A 89 8.96 12.79 -2.37
C HIS A 89 7.59 12.68 -3.04
N THR A 90 6.87 11.62 -2.68
CA THR A 90 5.45 11.47 -3.00
C THR A 90 4.67 12.60 -2.34
N ASN A 91 3.79 13.23 -3.11
CA ASN A 91 2.88 14.25 -2.64
C ASN A 91 1.44 13.73 -2.79
N SER A 92 0.59 13.97 -1.83
CA SER A 92 -0.83 13.59 -1.88
C SER A 92 -1.72 14.75 -1.48
N LEU A 93 -2.88 14.81 -2.09
CA LEU A 93 -3.97 15.72 -1.76
C LEU A 93 -5.23 14.89 -1.55
N LYS A 94 -5.82 14.95 -0.36
CA LYS A 94 -7.06 14.27 -0.03
C LYS A 94 -8.24 15.21 -0.25
N LEU A 95 -9.26 14.70 -0.95
CA LEU A 95 -10.54 15.34 -1.15
C LEU A 95 -11.64 14.42 -0.59
N MET A 96 -12.75 15.04 -0.15
CA MET A 96 -13.87 14.32 0.44
C MET A 96 -15.19 14.88 -0.09
N THR A 97 -16.20 14.03 -0.23
CA THR A 97 -17.58 14.46 -0.41
C THR A 97 -18.25 14.69 0.95
N GLY A 98 -19.37 15.39 0.95
CA GLY A 98 -20.22 15.53 2.13
C GLY A 98 -20.73 14.18 2.69
N ASP A 99 -20.81 13.16 1.86
CA ASP A 99 -21.22 11.79 2.22
C ASP A 99 -20.04 10.93 2.75
N GLY A 100 -18.83 11.51 2.84
CA GLY A 100 -17.66 10.83 3.40
C GLY A 100 -16.87 9.97 2.42
N VAL A 101 -17.08 10.10 1.11
CA VAL A 101 -16.25 9.45 0.09
C VAL A 101 -14.88 10.15 0.05
N GLU A 102 -13.82 9.39 0.26
CA GLU A 102 -12.44 9.89 0.24
C GLU A 102 -11.73 9.55 -1.07
N LEU A 103 -11.08 10.54 -1.66
CA LEU A 103 -10.28 10.39 -2.86
C LEU A 103 -8.92 11.07 -2.67
N ASN A 104 -7.85 10.33 -2.93
CA ASN A 104 -6.48 10.82 -2.87
C ASN A 104 -5.93 11.07 -4.27
N LEU A 105 -5.56 12.30 -4.59
CA LEU A 105 -4.73 12.60 -5.75
C LEU A 105 -3.26 12.51 -5.34
N ILE A 106 -2.52 11.60 -5.98
CA ILE A 106 -1.16 11.26 -5.60
C ILE A 106 -0.21 11.55 -6.76
N TYR A 107 0.82 12.36 -6.51
CA TYR A 107 1.96 12.52 -7.41
C TYR A 107 3.14 11.75 -6.82
N LYS A 108 3.36 10.54 -7.32
CA LYS A 108 4.38 9.62 -6.81
C LYS A 108 5.67 9.72 -7.61
N LYS A 109 6.78 9.75 -6.90
CA LYS A 109 8.13 9.68 -7.48
C LYS A 109 8.86 8.46 -6.95
N MET A 110 9.58 7.78 -7.80
CA MET A 110 10.50 6.72 -7.44
C MET A 110 11.90 7.08 -7.92
N ASN A 111 12.89 7.02 -7.03
CA ASN A 111 14.26 7.43 -7.34
C ASN A 111 14.36 8.85 -7.97
N ARG A 112 13.54 9.79 -7.47
CA ARG A 112 13.42 11.20 -7.93
C ARG A 112 12.71 11.38 -9.29
N HIS A 113 12.32 10.31 -9.97
CA HIS A 113 11.60 10.37 -11.23
C HIS A 113 10.08 10.19 -11.00
N PRO A 114 9.23 11.00 -11.64
CA PRO A 114 7.78 10.79 -11.57
C PRO A 114 7.40 9.47 -12.23
N LEU A 115 6.38 8.82 -11.69
CA LEU A 115 5.75 7.67 -12.34
C LEU A 115 4.76 8.19 -13.37
N THR A 116 5.02 7.93 -14.65
CA THR A 116 4.32 8.53 -15.78
C THR A 116 3.46 7.55 -16.58
N SER A 117 3.20 6.36 -16.03
CA SER A 117 2.33 5.35 -16.65
C SER A 117 1.72 4.45 -15.58
N LEU A 118 0.60 3.81 -15.93
CA LEU A 118 -0.04 2.82 -15.08
C LEU A 118 0.92 1.67 -14.72
N SER A 119 1.66 1.10 -15.68
CA SER A 119 2.60 0.02 -15.40
C SER A 119 3.66 0.44 -14.38
N ALA A 120 4.24 1.64 -14.53
CA ALA A 120 5.22 2.14 -13.58
C ALA A 120 4.64 2.32 -12.17
N VAL A 121 3.37 2.74 -12.05
CA VAL A 121 2.66 2.82 -10.77
C VAL A 121 2.47 1.42 -10.18
N LEU A 122 1.96 0.47 -10.94
CA LEU A 122 1.71 -0.89 -10.47
C LEU A 122 3.00 -1.60 -10.04
N GLU A 123 4.06 -1.49 -10.82
CA GLU A 123 5.38 -2.02 -10.47
C GLU A 123 5.96 -1.40 -9.18
N SER A 124 5.51 -0.21 -8.80
CA SER A 124 5.99 0.49 -7.60
C SER A 124 5.31 0.06 -6.30
N PHE A 125 4.32 -0.84 -6.34
CA PHE A 125 3.67 -1.36 -5.16
C PHE A 125 4.48 -2.45 -4.45
N ASP A 126 4.09 -2.76 -3.23
CA ASP A 126 4.75 -3.75 -2.40
C ASP A 126 4.18 -5.16 -2.66
N PHE A 127 2.85 -5.25 -2.88
CA PHE A 127 2.11 -6.51 -2.93
C PHE A 127 1.53 -6.76 -4.32
N GLY A 128 1.64 -8.01 -4.80
CA GLY A 128 1.11 -8.44 -6.09
C GLY A 128 -0.41 -8.31 -6.22
N LEU A 129 -1.13 -8.37 -5.10
CA LEU A 129 -2.57 -8.12 -5.08
C LEU A 129 -2.96 -6.72 -5.61
N LEU A 130 -2.03 -5.77 -5.62
CA LEU A 130 -2.24 -4.41 -6.11
C LEU A 130 -1.81 -4.23 -7.58
N ALA A 131 -1.43 -5.31 -8.27
CA ALA A 131 -0.90 -5.24 -9.64
C ALA A 131 -1.99 -5.07 -10.71
N SER A 132 -3.08 -4.37 -10.39
CA SER A 132 -4.14 -3.99 -11.33
C SER A 132 -4.58 -2.56 -11.15
N GLY A 133 -5.07 -1.91 -12.23
CA GLY A 133 -5.49 -0.52 -12.19
C GLY A 133 -6.24 -0.09 -13.45
N TYR A 134 -6.76 1.14 -13.43
CA TYR A 134 -7.45 1.78 -14.53
C TYR A 134 -6.63 2.98 -15.02
N ASP A 135 -6.31 3.00 -16.30
CA ASP A 135 -5.74 4.18 -16.96
C ASP A 135 -6.85 5.16 -17.33
N LEU A 136 -6.86 6.33 -16.75
CA LEU A 136 -7.89 7.35 -16.96
C LEU A 136 -7.71 8.10 -18.28
N GLU A 137 -6.48 8.17 -18.80
CA GLU A 137 -6.19 8.82 -20.08
C GLU A 137 -6.67 7.94 -21.24
N GLN A 138 -6.45 6.64 -21.14
CA GLN A 138 -6.80 5.67 -22.17
C GLN A 138 -8.20 5.06 -21.98
N GLY A 139 -8.78 5.18 -20.78
CA GLY A 139 -10.06 4.56 -20.42
C GLY A 139 -9.99 3.04 -20.37
N THR A 140 -8.83 2.47 -20.07
CA THR A 140 -8.57 1.02 -20.09
C THR A 140 -8.18 0.48 -18.74
N ARG A 141 -8.63 -0.75 -18.44
CA ARG A 141 -8.17 -1.52 -17.29
C ARG A 141 -6.97 -2.37 -17.69
N HIS A 142 -5.97 -2.39 -16.82
CA HIS A 142 -4.82 -3.27 -16.96
C HIS A 142 -4.71 -4.15 -15.73
N ASP A 143 -4.49 -5.44 -15.97
CA ASP A 143 -4.17 -6.43 -14.95
C ASP A 143 -2.80 -7.01 -15.29
N MET A 144 -1.80 -6.65 -14.49
CA MET A 144 -0.43 -7.09 -14.71
C MET A 144 -0.06 -8.35 -13.92
N ARG A 145 -1.00 -8.94 -13.17
CA ARG A 145 -0.70 -10.11 -12.31
C ARG A 145 -0.16 -11.28 -13.12
N GLY A 146 -0.82 -11.64 -14.22
CA GLY A 146 -0.35 -12.71 -15.10
C GLY A 146 1.01 -12.44 -15.74
N TYR A 147 1.34 -11.18 -16.01
CA TYR A 147 2.65 -10.79 -16.53
C TYR A 147 3.74 -10.86 -15.45
N MET A 148 3.44 -10.36 -14.26
CA MET A 148 4.41 -10.30 -13.15
C MET A 148 4.61 -11.64 -12.44
N PHE A 149 3.59 -12.51 -12.50
CA PHE A 149 3.57 -13.79 -11.80
C PHE A 149 3.08 -14.92 -12.74
N PRO A 150 3.80 -15.19 -13.84
CA PRO A 150 3.32 -16.10 -14.89
C PRO A 150 3.18 -17.56 -14.42
N ASP A 151 3.89 -17.94 -13.37
CA ASP A 151 3.91 -19.32 -12.85
C ASP A 151 2.94 -19.54 -11.67
N LEU A 152 2.19 -18.50 -11.29
CA LEU A 152 1.25 -18.60 -10.17
C LEU A 152 -0.19 -18.82 -10.67
N ASP A 153 -0.97 -19.49 -9.84
CA ASP A 153 -2.40 -19.61 -10.06
C ASP A 153 -3.04 -18.20 -10.09
N PRO A 154 -3.70 -17.81 -11.19
CA PRO A 154 -4.31 -16.49 -11.31
C PRO A 154 -5.40 -16.24 -10.25
N ASP A 155 -6.03 -17.29 -9.73
CA ASP A 155 -7.06 -17.22 -8.70
C ASP A 155 -6.50 -17.47 -7.29
N GLY A 156 -5.19 -17.74 -7.19
CA GLY A 156 -4.51 -18.03 -5.93
C GLY A 156 -3.95 -16.77 -5.24
N PRO A 157 -3.33 -16.95 -4.06
CA PRO A 157 -2.68 -15.89 -3.33
C PRO A 157 -1.49 -15.34 -4.12
N LEU A 158 -1.27 -14.02 -4.04
CA LEU A 158 -0.17 -13.34 -4.72
C LEU A 158 0.94 -12.94 -3.74
N PRO A 159 2.21 -13.14 -4.14
CA PRO A 159 3.35 -12.81 -3.30
C PRO A 159 3.62 -11.30 -3.27
N LEU A 160 4.71 -10.92 -2.63
CA LEU A 160 5.30 -9.60 -2.79
C LEU A 160 5.64 -9.33 -4.27
N MET A 161 5.57 -8.06 -4.66
CA MET A 161 6.08 -7.63 -5.98
C MET A 161 7.54 -8.06 -6.15
N PRO A 162 7.99 -8.44 -7.37
CA PRO A 162 9.30 -9.05 -7.58
C PRO A 162 10.46 -8.26 -6.96
N GLN A 163 10.51 -6.93 -7.18
CA GLN A 163 11.56 -6.08 -6.62
C GLN A 163 11.52 -6.01 -5.08
N ARG A 164 10.35 -6.19 -4.48
CA ARG A 164 10.20 -6.22 -3.01
C ARG A 164 10.59 -7.57 -2.44
N ARG A 165 10.16 -8.63 -3.08
CA ARG A 165 10.55 -10.00 -2.72
C ARG A 165 12.08 -10.15 -2.75
N ASP A 166 12.74 -9.66 -3.80
CA ASP A 166 14.19 -9.72 -3.91
C ASP A 166 14.88 -8.88 -2.83
N ALA A 167 14.36 -7.70 -2.52
CA ALA A 167 14.88 -6.87 -1.44
C ALA A 167 14.72 -7.53 -0.06
N TRP A 168 13.59 -8.14 0.23
CA TRP A 168 13.36 -8.89 1.46
C TRP A 168 14.29 -10.10 1.56
N ARG A 169 14.37 -10.91 0.51
CA ARG A 169 15.26 -12.09 0.48
C ARG A 169 16.72 -11.73 0.60
N GLY A 170 17.13 -10.58 0.06
CA GLY A 170 18.49 -10.05 0.19
C GLY A 170 18.78 -9.34 1.51
N GLY A 171 17.78 -9.10 2.37
CA GLY A 171 17.95 -8.38 3.62
C GLY A 171 18.22 -6.88 3.44
N PHE A 172 17.88 -6.28 2.30
CA PHE A 172 18.13 -4.86 1.98
C PHE A 172 16.99 -3.92 2.38
N ILE A 173 15.96 -4.43 3.07
CA ILE A 173 14.84 -3.61 3.53
C ILE A 173 15.27 -2.81 4.75
N SER A 174 15.09 -1.48 4.70
CA SER A 174 15.27 -0.65 5.87
C SER A 174 14.20 -0.97 6.94
N GLN A 175 14.54 -0.81 8.21
CA GLN A 175 13.60 -1.03 9.32
C GLN A 175 12.28 -0.27 9.12
N TYR A 176 12.33 1.02 8.80
CA TYR A 176 11.15 1.84 8.53
C TYR A 176 10.29 1.31 7.38
N GLN A 177 10.92 0.86 6.30
CA GLN A 177 10.24 0.31 5.14
C GLN A 177 9.60 -1.03 5.46
N GLY A 178 10.32 -1.89 6.19
CA GLY A 178 9.79 -3.17 6.67
C GLY A 178 8.55 -3.00 7.56
N MET A 179 8.57 -2.05 8.50
CA MET A 179 7.40 -1.73 9.34
C MET A 179 6.18 -1.32 8.52
N ARG A 180 6.37 -0.49 7.50
CA ARG A 180 5.27 -0.09 6.62
C ARG A 180 4.67 -1.26 5.83
N GLU A 181 5.50 -2.16 5.36
CA GLU A 181 5.06 -3.34 4.61
C GLU A 181 4.33 -4.32 5.53
N LEU A 182 4.83 -4.54 6.74
CA LEU A 182 4.15 -5.33 7.76
C LEU A 182 2.80 -4.74 8.16
N GLY A 183 2.71 -3.44 8.35
CA GLY A 183 1.44 -2.77 8.63
C GLY A 183 0.41 -2.95 7.50
N ARG A 184 0.86 -2.92 6.25
CA ARG A 184 -0.01 -3.21 5.10
C ARG A 184 -0.40 -4.69 5.01
N TYR A 185 0.51 -5.60 5.30
CA TYR A 185 0.23 -7.03 5.39
C TYR A 185 -0.92 -7.29 6.37
N VAL A 186 -0.83 -6.76 7.60
CA VAL A 186 -1.91 -6.85 8.60
C VAL A 186 -3.22 -6.25 8.09
N LYS A 187 -3.16 -5.07 7.45
CA LYS A 187 -4.33 -4.43 6.85
C LYS A 187 -5.03 -5.35 5.86
N TYR A 188 -4.29 -6.00 4.97
CA TYR A 188 -4.88 -6.84 3.93
C TYR A 188 -5.44 -8.15 4.47
N ILE A 189 -4.82 -8.78 5.45
CA ILE A 189 -5.41 -9.93 6.17
C ILE A 189 -6.76 -9.53 6.79
N ARG A 190 -6.83 -8.39 7.47
CA ARG A 190 -8.08 -7.89 8.07
C ARG A 190 -9.17 -7.61 7.03
N TYR A 191 -8.80 -7.33 5.80
CA TYR A 191 -9.74 -7.17 4.68
C TYR A 191 -10.14 -8.50 4.04
N GLY A 192 -9.61 -9.63 4.49
CA GLY A 192 -9.94 -10.96 4.02
C GLY A 192 -9.11 -11.46 2.84
N TYR A 193 -8.00 -10.79 2.50
CA TYR A 193 -7.09 -11.27 1.45
C TYR A 193 -6.25 -12.46 1.95
N ASP A 194 -6.05 -13.45 1.07
CA ASP A 194 -5.06 -14.50 1.31
C ASP A 194 -3.65 -13.95 1.10
N MET A 195 -2.90 -13.80 2.20
CA MET A 195 -1.56 -13.25 2.23
C MET A 195 -0.49 -14.31 2.55
N SER A 196 -0.82 -15.60 2.41
CA SER A 196 0.06 -16.72 2.80
C SER A 196 1.44 -16.67 2.13
N LEU A 197 1.49 -16.40 0.81
CA LEU A 197 2.77 -16.29 0.09
C LEU A 197 3.61 -15.06 0.51
N VAL A 198 2.95 -13.99 0.94
CA VAL A 198 3.63 -12.80 1.48
C VAL A 198 4.25 -13.11 2.83
N GLN A 199 3.56 -13.86 3.69
CA GLN A 199 4.05 -14.24 5.00
C GLN A 199 5.41 -14.93 4.93
N ASP A 200 5.57 -15.92 4.06
CA ASP A 200 6.83 -16.65 3.90
C ASP A 200 7.98 -15.75 3.44
N ASP A 201 7.72 -14.86 2.49
CA ASP A 201 8.71 -13.89 2.01
C ASP A 201 9.10 -12.90 3.12
N LEU A 202 8.16 -12.39 3.92
CA LEU A 202 8.42 -11.48 5.03
C LEU A 202 9.25 -12.14 6.14
N VAL A 203 8.90 -13.37 6.52
CA VAL A 203 9.68 -14.16 7.50
C VAL A 203 11.11 -14.36 7.02
N THR A 204 11.27 -14.83 5.77
CA THR A 204 12.60 -15.05 5.19
C THR A 204 13.41 -13.76 5.15
N GLY A 205 12.80 -12.65 4.75
CA GLY A 205 13.45 -11.35 4.69
C GLY A 205 13.86 -10.84 6.06
N TYR A 206 13.00 -10.98 7.05
CA TYR A 206 13.29 -10.58 8.41
C TYR A 206 14.47 -11.36 9.00
N MET A 207 14.48 -12.68 8.81
CA MET A 207 15.61 -13.52 9.21
C MET A 207 16.92 -13.14 8.52
N ASN A 208 16.86 -12.86 7.21
CA ASN A 208 18.02 -12.40 6.45
C ASN A 208 18.54 -11.05 6.93
N ALA A 209 17.64 -10.10 7.17
CA ALA A 209 17.99 -8.79 7.70
C ALA A 209 18.61 -8.88 9.11
N ALA A 210 18.05 -9.71 9.98
CA ALA A 210 18.60 -9.97 11.31
C ALA A 210 19.98 -10.65 11.22
N ALA A 211 20.18 -11.60 10.32
CA ALA A 211 21.47 -12.24 10.09
C ALA A 211 22.54 -11.28 9.55
N TYR A 212 22.11 -10.31 8.72
CA TYR A 212 23.03 -9.31 8.13
C TYR A 212 23.41 -8.22 9.11
N MET A 213 22.46 -7.74 9.92
CA MET A 213 22.67 -6.61 10.86
C MET A 213 23.31 -7.00 12.17
N SER A 214 23.34 -8.27 12.52
CA SER A 214 23.97 -8.76 13.74
C SER A 214 24.68 -10.09 13.46
N ASN A 215 25.83 -10.33 14.11
CA ASN A 215 26.45 -11.64 14.18
C ASN A 215 25.62 -12.63 15.04
N ARG A 216 24.31 -12.64 14.87
CA ARG A 216 23.38 -13.41 15.66
C ARG A 216 23.50 -14.91 15.40
N THR A 217 23.34 -15.69 16.45
CA THR A 217 23.42 -17.16 16.40
C THR A 217 22.18 -17.78 15.75
N GLU A 218 22.25 -19.05 15.35
CA GLU A 218 21.08 -19.78 14.79
C GLU A 218 19.88 -19.86 15.76
N PRO A 219 20.06 -20.04 17.10
CA PRO A 219 18.96 -19.95 18.05
C PRO A 219 18.21 -18.63 18.03
N GLU A 220 18.92 -17.49 17.90
CA GLU A 220 18.30 -16.16 17.80
C GLU A 220 17.46 -16.00 16.54
N LYS A 221 17.94 -16.53 15.41
CA LYS A 221 17.17 -16.53 14.15
C LYS A 221 15.89 -17.36 14.26
N GLN A 222 15.97 -18.52 14.92
CA GLN A 222 14.79 -19.36 15.16
C GLN A 222 13.78 -18.66 16.08
N LEU A 223 14.24 -17.96 17.11
CA LEU A 223 13.38 -17.19 18.00
C LEU A 223 12.66 -16.06 17.24
N LEU A 224 13.37 -15.30 16.41
CA LEU A 224 12.78 -14.27 15.55
C LEU A 224 11.69 -14.82 14.63
N SER A 225 11.95 -15.98 14.02
CA SER A 225 10.97 -16.67 13.19
C SER A 225 9.72 -17.05 13.99
N GLN A 226 9.88 -17.61 15.18
CA GLN A 226 8.76 -18.00 16.04
C GLN A 226 7.92 -16.78 16.48
N ILE A 227 8.56 -15.67 16.82
CA ILE A 227 7.86 -14.42 17.18
C ILE A 227 7.05 -13.93 15.99
N TYR A 228 7.63 -13.94 14.79
CA TYR A 228 6.93 -13.52 13.59
C TYR A 228 5.70 -14.37 13.28
N TYR A 229 5.84 -15.71 13.29
CA TYR A 229 4.71 -16.62 13.05
C TYR A 229 3.63 -16.46 14.10
N SER A 230 4.02 -16.36 15.38
CA SER A 230 3.07 -16.10 16.47
C SER A 230 2.32 -14.78 16.29
N ALA A 231 3.00 -13.73 15.84
CA ALA A 231 2.36 -12.46 15.56
C ALA A 231 1.39 -12.54 14.38
N ALA A 232 1.78 -13.23 13.30
CA ALA A 232 0.92 -13.44 12.14
C ALA A 232 -0.35 -14.23 12.51
N GLU A 233 -0.21 -15.32 13.27
CA GLU A 233 -1.35 -16.10 13.77
C GLU A 233 -2.29 -15.26 14.65
N ARG A 234 -1.77 -14.41 15.53
CA ARG A 234 -2.57 -13.50 16.35
C ARG A 234 -3.32 -12.45 15.53
N VAL A 235 -2.72 -11.97 14.44
CA VAL A 235 -3.41 -11.07 13.51
C VAL A 235 -4.56 -11.79 12.81
N GLU A 236 -4.34 -13.01 12.31
CA GLU A 236 -5.39 -13.82 11.70
C GLU A 236 -6.53 -14.13 12.68
N ALA A 237 -6.20 -14.39 13.95
CA ALA A 237 -7.18 -14.59 15.03
C ALA A 237 -7.85 -13.28 15.50
N ASN A 238 -7.50 -12.11 14.97
CA ASN A 238 -7.91 -10.79 15.46
C ASN A 238 -7.55 -10.50 16.93
N ASP A 239 -6.52 -11.15 17.45
CA ASP A 239 -6.05 -10.95 18.83
C ASP A 239 -5.23 -9.67 19.00
N LEU A 240 -4.61 -9.17 17.92
CA LEU A 240 -3.91 -7.88 17.92
C LEU A 240 -4.88 -6.74 17.60
N LYS A 241 -4.88 -5.71 18.44
CA LYS A 241 -5.85 -4.61 18.37
C LYS A 241 -5.50 -3.58 17.33
N ASP A 242 -4.22 -3.40 17.03
CA ASP A 242 -3.76 -2.42 16.05
C ASP A 242 -2.41 -2.83 15.41
N ILE A 243 -2.01 -2.05 14.40
CA ILE A 243 -0.80 -2.27 13.62
C ILE A 243 0.46 -1.94 14.41
N GLU A 244 0.37 -1.01 15.37
CA GLU A 244 1.50 -0.61 16.21
C GLU A 244 1.88 -1.75 17.14
N GLU A 245 0.90 -2.40 17.78
CA GLU A 245 1.11 -3.57 18.63
C GLU A 245 1.79 -4.72 17.85
N PHE A 246 1.42 -4.94 16.59
CA PHE A 246 2.07 -5.93 15.72
C PHE A 246 3.51 -5.52 15.36
N ALA A 247 3.71 -4.25 15.01
CA ALA A 247 5.02 -3.71 14.67
C ALA A 247 5.98 -3.78 15.89
N ASP A 248 5.50 -3.44 17.06
CA ASP A 248 6.27 -3.52 18.31
C ASP A 248 6.70 -4.96 18.63
N LEU A 249 5.82 -5.94 18.36
CA LEU A 249 6.12 -7.36 18.60
C LEU A 249 7.24 -7.90 17.70
N ILE A 250 7.36 -7.36 16.48
CA ILE A 250 8.32 -7.84 15.46
C ILE A 250 9.61 -7.03 15.47
N VAL A 251 9.55 -5.75 15.80
CA VAL A 251 10.61 -4.78 15.52
C VAL A 251 11.37 -4.34 16.78
N SER A 252 10.87 -4.61 18.00
CA SER A 252 11.59 -4.19 19.20
C SER A 252 12.82 -5.10 19.41
N THR A 253 13.96 -4.62 18.91
CA THR A 253 15.27 -5.21 19.22
C THR A 253 15.49 -5.27 20.74
N ASP A 254 14.98 -4.29 21.48
CA ASP A 254 15.08 -4.22 22.93
C ASP A 254 14.31 -5.36 23.62
N GLN A 255 13.16 -5.78 23.09
CA GLN A 255 12.43 -6.94 23.59
C GLN A 255 13.11 -8.26 23.24
N LEU A 256 13.75 -8.35 22.08
CA LEU A 256 14.56 -9.50 21.71
C LEU A 256 15.77 -9.66 22.64
N ASP A 257 16.44 -8.57 22.92
CA ASP A 257 17.58 -8.57 23.84
C ASP A 257 17.12 -8.95 25.26
N ALA A 258 15.96 -8.48 25.72
CA ALA A 258 15.38 -8.87 27.01
C ALA A 258 14.99 -10.37 27.06
N ILE A 259 14.42 -10.93 25.99
CA ILE A 259 14.09 -12.36 25.92
C ILE A 259 15.37 -13.21 25.86
N MET A 260 16.42 -12.74 25.20
CA MET A 260 17.69 -13.44 25.14
C MET A 260 18.39 -13.45 26.51
N ASP A 261 18.35 -12.35 27.27
CA ASP A 261 18.89 -12.26 28.64
C ASP A 261 18.16 -13.20 29.63
N GLU A 262 16.87 -13.52 29.38
CA GLU A 262 16.11 -14.51 30.17
C GLU A 262 16.45 -15.97 29.83
N LEU A 263 17.07 -16.23 28.66
CA LEU A 263 17.44 -17.56 28.19
C LEU A 263 18.90 -17.96 28.51
N GLU A 264 19.73 -17.02 28.98
CA GLU A 264 21.06 -17.28 29.54
C GLU A 264 20.99 -17.56 31.05
#